data_becc81b34085a4355f1536afa1c9bdd2
#
_entry.id   becc81b34085a4355f1536afa1c9bdd2
#
_cell.length_a   1.000
_cell.length_b   1.000
_cell.length_c   1.000
_cell.angle_alpha   90.00
_cell.angle_beta   90.00
_cell.angle_gamma   90.00
#
_symmetry.space_group_name_H-M   'P 1'
#
loop_
_entity.id
_entity.type
_entity.pdbx_description
1 polymer ?
#
loop_
_entity_poly.entity_id
_entity_poly.type
_entity_poly.pdbx_seq_one_letter_code
_entity_poly.pdbx_strand_id
1 'polypeptide(L)'
;DKVADEVRRRGLLFEKNNGSSISQHILQAYRSWRKLQRKETVSYDEAKNLYQHMALGEKGVTRGKKTLPGANQEESFNYENLYKNWGLNLSINTNWDLVLTKITGFERLYIQQILDRGHDLDEKAKIKLSTIHGAKGGESQNVVLFSDLSYRISKTLWSMRDEERRVFYVGL
;
A
#
# COMPACT_ATOMS: atom_id res chain seq x y z
N ASP A 1 4.99 -2.06 -14.65
CA ASP A 1 4.03 -3.09 -15.14
C ASP A 1 2.75 -2.37 -15.58
N LYS A 2 2.57 -2.27 -16.90
CA LYS A 2 1.49 -1.49 -17.54
C LYS A 2 0.08 -1.84 -17.00
N VAL A 3 -0.17 -3.12 -16.73
CA VAL A 3 -1.47 -3.57 -16.22
C VAL A 3 -1.68 -3.08 -14.79
N ALA A 4 -0.70 -3.27 -13.91
CA ALA A 4 -0.78 -2.81 -12.53
C ALA A 4 -0.96 -1.27 -12.46
N ASP A 5 -0.27 -0.54 -13.34
CA ASP A 5 -0.35 0.93 -13.38
C ASP A 5 -1.72 1.39 -13.89
N GLU A 6 -2.33 0.66 -14.84
CA GLU A 6 -3.69 0.96 -15.30
C GLU A 6 -4.73 0.65 -14.21
N VAL A 7 -4.60 -0.47 -13.51
CA VAL A 7 -5.50 -0.82 -12.39
C VAL A 7 -5.40 0.22 -11.27
N ARG A 8 -4.18 0.69 -10.95
CA ARG A 8 -3.97 1.80 -10.00
C ARG A 8 -4.62 3.10 -10.47
N ARG A 9 -4.42 3.47 -11.74
CA ARG A 9 -5.05 4.68 -12.30
C ARG A 9 -6.57 4.65 -12.22
N ARG A 10 -7.15 3.46 -12.22
CA ARG A 10 -8.60 3.27 -12.04
C ARG A 10 -9.01 3.21 -10.56
N GLY A 11 -8.12 3.41 -9.60
CA GLY A 11 -8.43 3.36 -8.18
C GLY A 11 -9.02 2.01 -7.74
N LEU A 12 -8.51 0.90 -8.29
CA LEU A 12 -8.96 -0.45 -7.95
C LEU A 12 -7.90 -1.18 -7.13
N LEU A 13 -8.33 -1.77 -6.01
CA LEU A 13 -7.47 -2.62 -5.19
C LEU A 13 -7.15 -3.93 -5.91
N PHE A 14 -5.88 -4.33 -5.84
CA PHE A 14 -5.43 -5.61 -6.40
C PHE A 14 -4.33 -6.24 -5.54
N GLU A 15 -4.18 -7.54 -5.68
CA GLU A 15 -3.06 -8.31 -5.16
C GLU A 15 -2.07 -8.60 -6.28
N LYS A 16 -0.77 -8.53 -5.98
CA LYS A 16 0.30 -8.94 -6.88
C LYS A 16 1.39 -9.62 -6.08
N ASN A 17 1.85 -10.79 -6.54
CA ASN A 17 2.86 -11.59 -5.83
C ASN A 17 2.51 -11.84 -4.35
N ASN A 18 1.24 -12.13 -4.06
CA ASN A 18 0.68 -12.31 -2.72
C ASN A 18 0.77 -11.06 -1.80
N GLY A 19 1.04 -9.89 -2.35
CA GLY A 19 1.05 -8.62 -1.65
C GLY A 19 -0.06 -7.68 -2.11
N SER A 20 -0.51 -6.81 -1.20
CA SER A 20 -1.46 -5.74 -1.54
C SER A 20 -0.84 -4.73 -2.50
N SER A 21 -1.68 -4.11 -3.33
CA SER A 21 -1.32 -2.99 -4.22
C SER A 21 -0.84 -1.74 -3.47
N ILE A 22 -1.14 -1.63 -2.18
CA ILE A 22 -0.66 -0.59 -1.28
C ILE A 22 0.29 -1.24 -0.26
N SER A 23 1.43 -0.60 -0.01
CA SER A 23 2.40 -1.07 0.99
C SER A 23 1.78 -1.19 2.37
N GLN A 24 2.07 -2.29 3.09
CA GLN A 24 1.57 -2.52 4.45
C GLN A 24 1.98 -1.40 5.41
N HIS A 25 3.16 -0.82 5.24
CA HIS A 25 3.61 0.30 6.07
C HIS A 25 2.75 1.56 5.85
N ILE A 26 2.33 1.82 4.62
CA ILE A 26 1.45 2.97 4.30
C ILE A 26 0.05 2.71 4.87
N LEU A 27 -0.50 1.50 4.69
CA LEU A 27 -1.79 1.12 5.26
C LEU A 27 -1.79 1.24 6.77
N GLN A 28 -0.74 0.75 7.44
CA GLN A 28 -0.60 0.86 8.89
C GLN A 28 -0.51 2.33 9.33
N ALA A 29 0.25 3.18 8.64
CA ALA A 29 0.34 4.59 8.96
C ALA A 29 -1.02 5.30 8.82
N TYR A 30 -1.75 5.01 7.73
CA TYR A 30 -3.11 5.51 7.52
C TYR A 30 -4.06 5.08 8.65
N ARG A 31 -4.08 3.78 8.99
CA ARG A 31 -4.90 3.23 10.06
C ARG A 31 -4.57 3.86 11.42
N SER A 32 -3.29 4.01 11.72
CA SER A 32 -2.83 4.63 12.96
C SER A 32 -3.34 6.07 13.09
N TRP A 33 -3.28 6.86 12.00
CA TRP A 33 -3.85 8.20 12.01
C TRP A 33 -5.37 8.18 12.23
N ARG A 34 -6.08 7.28 11.56
CA ARG A 34 -7.55 7.12 11.73
C ARG A 34 -7.93 6.67 13.15
N LYS A 35 -7.15 5.79 13.79
CA LYS A 35 -7.32 5.43 15.20
C LYS A 35 -7.23 6.66 16.10
N LEU A 36 -6.18 7.45 15.94
CA LEU A 36 -6.00 8.68 16.73
C LEU A 36 -7.17 9.66 16.55
N GLN A 37 -7.68 9.83 15.31
CA GLN A 37 -8.84 10.67 15.02
C GLN A 37 -10.12 10.17 15.72
N ARG A 38 -10.25 8.85 15.93
CA ARG A 38 -11.35 8.22 16.68
C ARG A 38 -11.13 8.22 18.19
N LYS A 39 -10.06 8.91 18.68
CA LYS A 39 -9.65 8.93 20.08
C LYS A 39 -9.20 7.56 20.63
N GLU A 40 -8.82 6.66 19.73
CA GLU A 40 -8.23 5.37 20.07
C GLU A 40 -6.72 5.53 20.30
N THR A 41 -6.08 4.50 20.86
CA THR A 41 -4.65 4.46 21.07
C THR A 41 -3.94 3.71 19.94
N VAL A 42 -2.66 4.01 19.75
CA VAL A 42 -1.75 3.32 18.85
C VAL A 42 -0.58 2.76 19.65
N SER A 43 -0.06 1.60 19.24
CA SER A 43 1.14 1.02 19.85
C SER A 43 2.39 1.80 19.50
N TYR A 44 3.50 1.49 20.17
CA TYR A 44 4.82 2.07 19.86
C TYR A 44 5.19 1.91 18.38
N ASP A 45 5.05 0.70 17.81
CA ASP A 45 5.39 0.45 16.42
C ASP A 45 4.45 1.17 15.45
N GLU A 46 3.17 1.25 15.76
CA GLU A 46 2.19 2.02 14.98
C GLU A 46 2.53 3.51 14.99
N ALA A 47 2.84 4.09 16.15
CA ALA A 47 3.23 5.49 16.27
C ALA A 47 4.54 5.79 15.54
N LYS A 48 5.54 4.92 15.69
CA LYS A 48 6.82 5.03 15.01
C LYS A 48 6.66 4.95 13.48
N ASN A 49 5.87 3.99 12.98
CA ASN A 49 5.58 3.87 11.57
C ASN A 49 4.83 5.11 11.04
N LEU A 50 3.83 5.60 11.75
CA LEU A 50 3.12 6.84 11.41
C LEU A 50 4.10 8.01 11.27
N TYR A 51 4.99 8.21 12.23
CA TYR A 51 5.99 9.28 12.23
C TYR A 51 7.00 9.18 11.08
N GLN A 52 7.33 7.96 10.62
CA GLN A 52 8.20 7.78 9.46
C GLN A 52 7.59 8.39 8.18
N HIS A 53 6.27 8.38 8.06
CA HIS A 53 5.55 8.89 6.90
C HIS A 53 5.21 10.39 7.00
N MET A 54 5.52 11.05 8.12
CA MET A 54 5.29 12.49 8.33
C MET A 54 6.52 13.33 7.95
N ALA A 55 6.28 14.58 7.58
CA ALA A 55 7.34 15.59 7.47
C ALA A 55 8.01 15.86 8.83
N LEU A 56 9.16 16.50 8.80
CA LEU A 56 9.82 17.06 9.99
C LEU A 56 9.42 18.53 10.18
N GLY A 57 9.31 18.95 11.43
CA GLY A 57 9.02 20.34 11.81
C GLY A 57 7.54 20.60 12.04
N GLU A 58 7.10 21.83 11.86
CA GLU A 58 5.75 22.31 12.20
C GLU A 58 4.62 21.57 11.47
N LYS A 59 4.89 21.09 10.25
CA LYS A 59 3.93 20.35 9.44
C LYS A 59 4.02 18.82 9.62
N GLY A 60 4.44 18.36 10.79
CA GLY A 60 4.60 16.94 11.04
C GLY A 60 5.09 16.63 12.43
N VAL A 61 6.34 16.18 12.53
CA VAL A 61 6.96 15.75 13.80
C VAL A 61 8.21 16.55 14.09
N THR A 62 8.39 16.95 15.32
CA THR A 62 9.60 17.66 15.82
C THR A 62 10.85 16.84 15.50
N ARG A 63 11.92 17.53 15.09
CA ARG A 63 13.22 16.90 14.81
C ARG A 63 13.71 16.11 16.03
N GLY A 64 14.26 14.92 15.80
CA GLY A 64 14.73 14.03 16.86
C GLY A 64 13.64 13.19 17.54
N LYS A 65 12.35 13.42 17.26
CA LYS A 65 11.23 12.69 17.89
C LYS A 65 10.66 11.54 17.06
N LYS A 66 11.08 11.36 15.79
CA LYS A 66 10.54 10.32 14.91
C LYS A 66 10.70 8.87 15.41
N THR A 67 11.72 8.62 16.21
CA THR A 67 12.00 7.30 16.78
C THR A 67 11.41 7.11 18.16
N LEU A 68 10.66 8.10 18.68
CA LEU A 68 10.09 8.10 20.03
C LEU A 68 11.19 7.82 21.09
N PRO A 69 12.26 8.61 21.14
CA PRO A 69 13.42 8.32 21.98
C PRO A 69 13.05 8.30 23.46
N GLY A 70 13.35 7.19 24.15
CA GLY A 70 13.04 7.01 25.57
C GLY A 70 11.63 6.48 25.86
N ALA A 71 10.79 6.23 24.83
CA ALA A 71 9.50 5.57 25.02
C ALA A 71 9.69 4.07 25.27
N ASN A 72 8.85 3.49 26.11
CA ASN A 72 8.78 2.05 26.30
C ASN A 72 8.09 1.40 25.09
N GLN A 73 8.61 0.29 24.58
CA GLN A 73 8.03 -0.45 23.46
C GLN A 73 6.65 -1.06 23.76
N GLU A 74 6.32 -1.25 25.03
CA GLU A 74 5.02 -1.72 25.48
C GLU A 74 4.00 -0.58 25.66
N GLU A 75 4.43 0.69 25.47
CA GLU A 75 3.60 1.86 25.67
C GLU A 75 2.60 2.02 24.52
N SER A 76 1.40 2.47 24.86
CA SER A 76 0.37 2.89 23.93
C SER A 76 0.17 4.40 24.00
N PHE A 77 -0.02 5.02 22.85
CA PHE A 77 -0.10 6.47 22.71
C PHE A 77 -1.47 6.89 22.19
N ASN A 78 -2.07 7.87 22.85
CA ASN A 78 -3.20 8.61 22.28
C ASN A 78 -2.70 9.91 21.61
N TYR A 79 -3.58 10.60 20.90
CA TYR A 79 -3.23 11.85 20.22
C TYR A 79 -2.66 12.90 21.15
N GLU A 80 -3.25 13.11 22.33
CA GLU A 80 -2.81 14.14 23.28
C GLU A 80 -1.40 13.87 23.82
N ASN A 81 -1.09 12.60 24.08
CA ASN A 81 0.25 12.19 24.51
C ASN A 81 1.27 12.46 23.41
N LEU A 82 0.98 12.05 22.16
CA LEU A 82 1.85 12.31 21.02
C LEU A 82 2.05 13.82 20.79
N TYR A 83 1.00 14.61 20.91
CA TYR A 83 1.05 16.06 20.72
C TYR A 83 1.87 16.78 21.82
N LYS A 84 1.61 16.47 23.09
CA LYS A 84 2.25 17.16 24.22
C LYS A 84 3.70 16.69 24.47
N ASN A 85 3.95 15.39 24.35
CA ASN A 85 5.20 14.80 24.85
C ASN A 85 6.12 14.30 23.73
N TRP A 86 5.56 13.91 22.58
CA TRP A 86 6.31 13.21 21.54
C TRP A 86 6.44 14.00 20.23
N GLY A 87 6.12 15.29 20.27
CA GLY A 87 6.42 16.24 19.20
C GLY A 87 5.59 16.10 17.94
N LEU A 88 4.38 15.56 18.06
CA LEU A 88 3.38 15.65 16.99
C LEU A 88 2.90 17.12 16.91
N ASN A 89 3.02 17.75 15.73
CA ASN A 89 2.68 19.17 15.56
C ASN A 89 1.41 19.40 14.73
N LEU A 90 0.74 18.33 14.32
CA LEU A 90 -0.47 18.40 13.47
C LEU A 90 -1.74 18.34 14.31
N SER A 91 -2.76 19.10 13.91
CA SER A 91 -4.09 19.00 14.49
C SER A 91 -4.70 17.62 14.21
N ILE A 92 -5.50 17.08 15.14
CA ILE A 92 -6.23 15.82 14.98
C ILE A 92 -7.18 15.83 13.79
N ASN A 93 -7.66 17.01 13.39
CA ASN A 93 -8.58 17.17 12.24
C ASN A 93 -7.84 17.29 10.91
N THR A 94 -6.51 17.18 10.89
CA THR A 94 -5.73 17.22 9.65
C THR A 94 -6.05 16.00 8.79
N ASN A 95 -6.34 16.21 7.50
CA ASN A 95 -6.57 15.13 6.57
C ASN A 95 -5.35 14.23 6.41
N TRP A 96 -5.55 12.95 6.22
CA TRP A 96 -4.50 11.95 6.13
C TRP A 96 -3.44 12.25 5.05
N ASP A 97 -3.84 12.83 3.92
CA ASP A 97 -2.97 13.17 2.79
C ASP A 97 -1.99 14.31 3.14
N LEU A 98 -2.37 15.19 4.05
CA LEU A 98 -1.51 16.24 4.60
C LEU A 98 -0.64 15.73 5.76
N VAL A 99 -1.02 14.62 6.38
CA VAL A 99 -0.27 13.97 7.46
C VAL A 99 0.82 13.06 6.90
N LEU A 100 0.48 12.19 5.96
CA LEU A 100 1.39 11.22 5.35
C LEU A 100 2.15 11.83 4.16
N THR A 101 2.87 12.91 4.41
CA THR A 101 3.53 13.71 3.37
C THR A 101 4.69 13.02 2.68
N LYS A 102 5.23 11.93 3.26
CA LYS A 102 6.38 11.20 2.71
C LYS A 102 6.01 10.04 1.77
N ILE A 103 4.73 9.76 1.60
CA ILE A 103 4.29 8.87 0.52
C ILE A 103 4.39 9.60 -0.83
N THR A 104 4.65 8.86 -1.89
CA THR A 104 4.76 9.45 -3.23
C THR A 104 3.44 10.08 -3.68
N GLY A 105 3.52 11.09 -4.54
CA GLY A 105 2.31 11.73 -5.09
C GLY A 105 1.41 10.72 -5.83
N PHE A 106 2.02 9.74 -6.49
CA PHE A 106 1.31 8.68 -7.19
C PHE A 106 0.55 7.76 -6.22
N GLU A 107 1.17 7.31 -5.13
CA GLU A 107 0.52 6.49 -4.11
C GLU A 107 -0.60 7.25 -3.40
N ARG A 108 -0.37 8.54 -3.11
CA ARG A 108 -1.39 9.41 -2.51
C ARG A 108 -2.62 9.53 -3.40
N LEU A 109 -2.42 9.81 -4.69
CA LEU A 109 -3.51 9.88 -5.66
C LEU A 109 -4.26 8.55 -5.77
N TYR A 110 -3.54 7.44 -5.80
CA TYR A 110 -4.14 6.11 -5.85
C TYR A 110 -5.01 5.82 -4.62
N ILE A 111 -4.50 6.08 -3.41
CA ILE A 111 -5.27 5.92 -2.17
C ILE A 111 -6.51 6.81 -2.19
N GLN A 112 -6.36 8.08 -2.59
CA GLN A 112 -7.49 9.01 -2.68
C GLN A 112 -8.57 8.50 -3.64
N GLN A 113 -8.19 8.00 -4.81
CA GLN A 113 -9.14 7.43 -5.78
C GLN A 113 -9.92 6.23 -5.24
N ILE A 114 -9.27 5.36 -4.45
CA ILE A 114 -9.95 4.23 -3.79
C ILE A 114 -11.01 4.74 -2.81
N LEU A 115 -10.62 5.69 -1.96
CA LEU A 115 -11.50 6.29 -0.95
C LEU A 115 -12.67 7.07 -1.57
N ASP A 116 -12.43 7.83 -2.64
CA ASP A 116 -13.45 8.59 -3.37
C ASP A 116 -14.51 7.70 -4.03
N ARG A 117 -14.14 6.44 -4.33
CA ARG A 117 -15.08 5.42 -4.81
C ARG A 117 -15.88 4.75 -3.68
N GLY A 118 -15.66 5.15 -2.43
CA GLY A 118 -16.32 4.57 -1.27
C GLY A 118 -15.77 3.22 -0.85
N HIS A 119 -14.59 2.81 -1.38
CA HIS A 119 -13.92 1.58 -0.95
C HIS A 119 -13.10 1.82 0.32
N ASP A 120 -13.06 0.81 1.17
CA ASP A 120 -12.14 0.78 2.30
C ASP A 120 -10.79 0.22 1.85
N LEU A 121 -9.71 0.81 2.36
CA LEU A 121 -8.35 0.32 2.08
C LEU A 121 -8.08 -1.07 2.67
N ASP A 122 -8.93 -1.52 3.58
CA ASP A 122 -8.89 -2.83 4.24
C ASP A 122 -9.72 -3.90 3.51
N GLU A 123 -10.45 -3.51 2.47
CA GLU A 123 -11.20 -4.47 1.67
C GLU A 123 -10.27 -5.48 1.00
N LYS A 124 -10.72 -6.72 0.94
CA LYS A 124 -10.02 -7.75 0.18
C LYS A 124 -10.03 -7.38 -1.31
N ALA A 125 -8.87 -7.34 -1.91
CA ALA A 125 -8.75 -7.09 -3.35
C ALA A 125 -9.49 -8.16 -4.14
N LYS A 126 -10.35 -7.73 -5.08
CA LYS A 126 -11.09 -8.61 -6.00
C LYS A 126 -10.30 -8.94 -7.26
N ILE A 127 -9.21 -8.22 -7.50
CA ILE A 127 -8.33 -8.39 -8.66
C ILE A 127 -7.02 -9.01 -8.18
N LYS A 128 -6.58 -10.07 -8.84
CA LYS A 128 -5.27 -10.68 -8.62
C LYS A 128 -4.46 -10.60 -9.90
N LEU A 129 -3.30 -9.97 -9.84
CA LEU A 129 -2.34 -9.92 -10.93
C LEU A 129 -1.25 -10.96 -10.68
N SER A 130 -1.08 -11.86 -11.63
CA SER A 130 -0.08 -12.93 -11.51
C SER A 130 0.55 -13.22 -12.87
N THR A 131 1.72 -13.84 -12.85
CA THR A 131 2.22 -14.54 -14.04
C THR A 131 1.46 -15.86 -14.20
N ILE A 132 1.47 -16.43 -15.41
CA ILE A 132 0.85 -17.75 -15.65
C ILE A 132 1.42 -18.80 -14.69
N HIS A 133 2.75 -18.82 -14.50
CA HIS A 133 3.40 -19.74 -13.56
C HIS A 133 2.98 -19.47 -12.10
N GLY A 134 2.82 -18.22 -11.71
CA GLY A 134 2.39 -17.85 -10.36
C GLY A 134 0.90 -18.14 -10.09
N ALA A 135 0.11 -18.31 -11.14
CA ALA A 135 -1.32 -18.68 -11.04
C ALA A 135 -1.55 -20.20 -11.06
N LYS A 136 -0.50 -21.02 -11.30
CA LYS A 136 -0.63 -22.47 -11.41
C LYS A 136 -1.33 -23.07 -10.18
N GLY A 137 -2.38 -23.86 -10.42
CA GLY A 137 -3.20 -24.48 -9.38
C GLY A 137 -4.17 -23.52 -8.66
N GLY A 138 -4.26 -22.27 -9.11
CA GLY A 138 -5.27 -21.32 -8.64
C GLY A 138 -6.54 -21.40 -9.50
N GLU A 139 -7.68 -21.11 -8.88
CA GLU A 139 -8.99 -21.04 -9.55
C GLU A 139 -9.57 -19.63 -9.42
N SER A 140 -10.23 -19.16 -10.48
CA SER A 140 -10.95 -17.89 -10.48
C SER A 140 -12.17 -17.97 -11.38
N GLN A 141 -13.25 -17.28 -11.00
CA GLN A 141 -14.48 -17.23 -11.81
C GLN A 141 -14.27 -16.50 -13.13
N ASN A 142 -13.39 -15.52 -13.16
CA ASN A 142 -13.06 -14.73 -14.35
C ASN A 142 -11.54 -14.63 -14.47
N VAL A 143 -11.02 -15.03 -15.62
CA VAL A 143 -9.60 -14.96 -15.96
C VAL A 143 -9.42 -14.10 -17.20
N VAL A 144 -8.49 -13.14 -17.15
CA VAL A 144 -8.05 -12.38 -18.32
C VAL A 144 -6.61 -12.75 -18.60
N LEU A 145 -6.39 -13.44 -19.71
CA LEU A 145 -5.06 -13.82 -20.16
C LEU A 145 -4.55 -12.80 -21.18
N PHE A 146 -3.43 -12.15 -20.87
CA PHE A 146 -2.75 -11.29 -21.83
C PHE A 146 -1.83 -12.13 -22.71
N SER A 147 -2.06 -12.07 -24.01
CA SER A 147 -1.26 -12.80 -25.00
C SER A 147 -0.01 -12.03 -25.46
N ASP A 148 0.21 -10.84 -24.96
CA ASP A 148 1.39 -10.03 -25.27
C ASP A 148 2.66 -10.69 -24.71
N LEU A 149 3.55 -11.06 -25.61
CA LEU A 149 4.84 -11.62 -25.26
C LEU A 149 5.82 -10.51 -24.85
N SER A 150 6.64 -10.79 -23.83
CA SER A 150 7.75 -9.87 -23.53
C SER A 150 8.70 -9.77 -24.73
N TYR A 151 9.37 -8.63 -24.88
CA TYR A 151 10.35 -8.43 -25.96
C TYR A 151 11.43 -9.54 -26.00
N ARG A 152 11.82 -10.06 -24.84
CA ARG A 152 12.77 -11.17 -24.72
C ARG A 152 12.21 -12.46 -25.32
N ILE A 153 10.97 -12.79 -24.98
CA ILE A 153 10.27 -14.00 -25.47
C ILE A 153 9.98 -13.86 -26.97
N SER A 154 9.57 -12.68 -27.45
CA SER A 154 9.30 -12.48 -28.87
C SER A 154 10.52 -12.69 -29.75
N LYS A 155 11.73 -12.39 -29.26
CA LYS A 155 12.99 -12.69 -29.97
C LYS A 155 13.34 -14.18 -30.04
N THR A 156 12.98 -14.95 -29.03
CA THR A 156 13.28 -16.39 -28.94
C THR A 156 12.13 -17.29 -29.39
N LEU A 157 11.00 -16.69 -29.79
CA LEU A 157 9.76 -17.39 -30.12
C LEU A 157 9.93 -18.48 -31.19
N TRP A 158 10.82 -18.26 -32.15
CA TRP A 158 11.06 -19.21 -33.22
C TRP A 158 11.79 -20.48 -32.76
N SER A 159 12.58 -20.40 -31.71
CA SER A 159 13.34 -21.53 -31.14
C SER A 159 12.63 -22.24 -29.99
N MET A 160 11.67 -21.60 -29.33
CA MET A 160 10.99 -22.09 -28.10
C MET A 160 9.48 -22.26 -28.28
N ARG A 161 8.99 -22.45 -29.47
CA ARG A 161 7.55 -22.49 -29.80
C ARG A 161 6.72 -23.44 -28.95
N ASP A 162 7.23 -24.61 -28.64
CA ASP A 162 6.48 -25.62 -27.90
C ASP A 162 6.48 -25.38 -26.41
N GLU A 163 7.53 -24.79 -25.86
CA GLU A 163 7.59 -24.41 -24.43
C GLU A 163 6.61 -23.29 -24.13
N GLU A 164 6.56 -22.25 -24.97
CA GLU A 164 5.63 -21.13 -24.80
C GLU A 164 4.17 -21.58 -24.98
N ARG A 165 3.88 -22.47 -25.92
CA ARG A 165 2.54 -23.07 -26.07
C ARG A 165 2.11 -23.81 -24.82
N ARG A 166 3.00 -24.57 -24.17
CA ARG A 166 2.72 -25.28 -22.93
C ARG A 166 2.43 -24.31 -21.78
N VAL A 167 3.13 -23.17 -21.72
CA VAL A 167 2.87 -22.14 -20.72
C VAL A 167 1.46 -21.56 -20.88
N PHE A 168 1.04 -21.25 -22.12
CA PHE A 168 -0.33 -20.78 -22.36
C PHE A 168 -1.38 -21.84 -22.04
N TYR A 169 -1.12 -23.09 -22.36
CA TYR A 169 -2.02 -24.20 -22.03
C TYR A 169 -2.23 -24.37 -20.53
N VAL A 170 -1.22 -24.14 -19.72
CA VAL A 170 -1.31 -24.20 -18.25
C VAL A 170 -2.10 -23.00 -17.68
N GLY A 171 -2.18 -21.90 -18.43
CA GLY A 171 -2.89 -20.68 -18.04
C GLY A 171 -4.39 -20.67 -18.39
N LEU A 172 -4.84 -21.63 -19.21
CA LEU A 172 -6.24 -21.80 -19.59
C LEU A 172 -6.96 -22.75 -18.64
#